data_5e9d56f99692d6c9a036e3547c32ad70
#
_entry.id   5e9d56f99692d6c9a036e3547c32ad70
#
_cell.length_a   1.000
_cell.length_b   1.000
_cell.length_c   1.000
_cell.angle_alpha   90.00
_cell.angle_beta   90.00
_cell.angle_gamma   90.00
#
_symmetry.space_group_name_H-M   'P 1'
#
loop_
_entity.id
_entity.type
_entity.pdbx_description
1 polymer ?
#
loop_
_entity_poly.entity_id
_entity_poly.type
_entity_poly.pdbx_seq_one_letter_code
_entity_poly.pdbx_strand_id
1 'polypeptide(L)'
;MYSVEDPSVGSNSSASSLPFGELFQGMSFPGVGAQIMGADDKYLLQFDENVTKFWGSRHELALGYTFTPKGRVSPPMGEVNPQEFVNRVEEGFQVTPTWHQGCLRDNGKTDYAETVPIARWEYSTRPIYGWGDSGAEQKSTAGWLAALPVFEPHWQVCMAGGLSTGWIEWDGQRYEFEDAPSYSEKNWGGSFPLKWFWIQCNVFEGVSGEVALTAGGGRRGLPLVPGAYEEVAMVGIHYDGKFYEFVPWEGSVEWDISTWGSWKMSAKRDDYEVNLEATCDSPGCTLRAPTADLGLAPMCRDSFFGKLKLTIRNRSSGKMILDTTSDMCALEVGGGPWYNSWKTSARVQEPLKSLLRYSIDVERVFSPVPQLKPPGL
;
A
#
# COMPACT_ATOMS: atom_id res chain seq x y z
N MET A 1 -1.33 8.34 2.84
CA MET A 1 -1.80 7.76 1.55
C MET A 1 -2.15 8.90 0.60
N TYR A 2 -1.78 8.79 -0.66
CA TYR A 2 -2.15 9.73 -1.71
C TYR A 2 -2.91 8.95 -2.77
N SER A 3 -4.07 9.41 -3.13
CA SER A 3 -4.93 8.73 -4.10
C SER A 3 -5.35 9.71 -5.18
N VAL A 4 -5.31 9.28 -6.42
CA VAL A 4 -5.87 10.02 -7.55
C VAL A 4 -6.82 9.11 -8.30
N GLU A 5 -7.94 9.67 -8.70
CA GLU A 5 -8.89 9.05 -9.62
C GLU A 5 -9.18 10.01 -10.76
N ASP A 6 -8.86 9.57 -11.96
CA ASP A 6 -9.18 10.28 -13.19
C ASP A 6 -10.38 9.60 -13.89
N PRO A 7 -11.56 10.21 -13.89
CA PRO A 7 -12.76 9.64 -14.48
C PRO A 7 -12.65 9.45 -16.00
N SER A 8 -11.68 10.06 -16.66
CA SER A 8 -11.47 9.87 -18.11
C SER A 8 -10.88 8.52 -18.49
N VAL A 9 -10.26 7.80 -17.53
CA VAL A 9 -9.56 6.53 -17.75
C VAL A 9 -10.46 5.31 -17.47
N GLY A 10 -11.56 5.47 -16.72
CA GLY A 10 -12.38 4.36 -16.19
C GLY A 10 -13.68 4.02 -16.92
N SER A 11 -14.02 4.64 -18.06
CA SER A 11 -15.40 4.64 -18.58
C SER A 11 -15.84 3.40 -19.39
N ASN A 12 -15.14 2.28 -19.37
CA ASN A 12 -15.49 1.09 -20.18
C ASN A 12 -15.87 -0.18 -19.39
N SER A 13 -16.17 -0.10 -18.11
CA SER A 13 -16.71 -1.26 -17.38
C SER A 13 -18.20 -1.06 -17.08
N SER A 14 -19.02 -1.94 -17.63
CA SER A 14 -20.45 -2.04 -17.30
C SER A 14 -20.63 -2.26 -15.80
N ALA A 15 -21.17 -1.26 -15.12
CA ALA A 15 -21.49 -1.32 -13.69
C ALA A 15 -22.39 -2.52 -13.38
N SER A 16 -21.87 -3.48 -12.60
CA SER A 16 -22.70 -4.41 -11.89
C SER A 16 -23.02 -3.79 -10.53
N SER A 17 -24.30 -3.52 -10.27
CA SER A 17 -24.78 -2.96 -9.02
C SER A 17 -24.38 -3.84 -7.84
N LEU A 18 -23.42 -3.41 -7.05
CA LEU A 18 -23.12 -3.99 -5.75
C LEU A 18 -24.15 -3.50 -4.72
N PRO A 19 -24.58 -4.34 -3.75
CA PRO A 19 -25.61 -3.98 -2.76
C PRO A 19 -25.25 -2.79 -1.85
N PHE A 20 -24.01 -2.30 -1.90
CA PHE A 20 -23.58 -1.08 -1.22
C PHE A 20 -23.71 0.19 -2.06
N GLY A 21 -23.90 0.10 -3.37
CA GLY A 21 -24.07 1.24 -4.25
C GLY A 21 -25.23 2.16 -3.84
N GLU A 22 -26.29 1.59 -3.26
CA GLU A 22 -27.46 2.37 -2.79
C GLU A 22 -27.17 3.17 -1.51
N LEU A 23 -26.30 2.67 -0.62
CA LEU A 23 -25.94 3.37 0.62
C LEU A 23 -25.02 4.58 0.37
N PHE A 24 -24.28 4.59 -0.73
CA PHE A 24 -23.31 5.63 -1.08
C PHE A 24 -23.66 6.38 -2.37
N GLN A 25 -24.88 6.20 -2.90
CA GLN A 25 -25.35 6.97 -4.05
C GLN A 25 -25.23 8.47 -3.77
N GLY A 26 -24.44 9.16 -4.55
CA GLY A 26 -24.13 10.58 -4.39
C GLY A 26 -22.81 10.91 -3.71
N MET A 27 -22.03 9.91 -3.27
CA MET A 27 -20.71 10.08 -2.63
C MET A 27 -19.54 9.70 -3.55
N SER A 28 -19.72 9.74 -4.87
CA SER A 28 -18.59 9.62 -5.80
C SER A 28 -17.70 10.85 -5.68
N PHE A 29 -16.41 10.64 -5.46
CA PHE A 29 -15.41 11.69 -5.33
C PHE A 29 -14.23 11.43 -6.29
N PRO A 30 -14.46 11.58 -7.62
CA PRO A 30 -13.33 11.62 -8.54
C PRO A 30 -12.48 12.83 -8.19
N GLY A 31 -11.16 12.68 -8.22
CA GLY A 31 -10.27 13.78 -7.86
C GLY A 31 -8.98 13.28 -7.22
N VAL A 32 -8.29 14.17 -6.53
CA VAL A 32 -7.06 13.90 -5.80
C VAL A 32 -7.34 14.00 -4.30
N GLY A 33 -7.05 12.92 -3.57
CA GLY A 33 -7.10 12.87 -2.11
C GLY A 33 -5.72 12.67 -1.53
N ALA A 34 -5.33 13.52 -0.58
CA ALA A 34 -4.16 13.33 0.26
C ALA A 34 -4.63 13.07 1.69
N GLN A 35 -4.26 11.93 2.24
CA GLN A 35 -4.75 11.43 3.51
C GLN A 35 -3.57 11.12 4.42
N ILE A 36 -3.68 11.54 5.67
CA ILE A 36 -2.72 11.20 6.72
C ILE A 36 -3.50 10.61 7.89
N MET A 37 -3.02 9.49 8.39
CA MET A 37 -3.39 8.93 9.66
C MET A 37 -2.17 8.98 10.57
N GLY A 38 -2.34 9.50 11.76
CA GLY A 38 -1.25 9.72 12.73
C GLY A 38 -1.56 9.13 14.09
N ALA A 39 -0.97 9.71 15.13
CA ALA A 39 -1.15 9.28 16.49
C ALA A 39 -2.63 9.26 16.89
N ASP A 40 -3.01 8.29 17.72
CA ASP A 40 -4.38 8.08 18.23
C ASP A 40 -5.41 7.79 17.12
N ASP A 41 -4.95 7.25 15.96
CA ASP A 41 -5.76 7.04 14.75
C ASP A 41 -6.47 8.33 14.26
N LYS A 42 -5.95 9.51 14.64
CA LYS A 42 -6.45 10.79 14.12
C LYS A 42 -6.15 10.92 12.64
N TYR A 43 -7.03 11.59 11.94
CA TYR A 43 -7.08 11.62 10.48
C TYR A 43 -7.06 13.03 9.92
N LEU A 44 -6.49 13.19 8.74
CA LEU A 44 -6.57 14.40 7.92
C LEU A 44 -6.81 14.01 6.47
N LEU A 45 -7.77 14.65 5.83
CA LEU A 45 -8.02 14.54 4.38
C LEU A 45 -8.04 15.93 3.76
N GLN A 46 -7.18 16.15 2.77
CA GLN A 46 -7.37 17.24 1.82
C GLN A 46 -7.74 16.67 0.46
N PHE A 47 -8.81 17.18 -0.15
CA PHE A 47 -9.40 16.66 -1.37
C PHE A 47 -9.70 17.79 -2.36
N ASP A 48 -9.43 17.54 -3.64
CA ASP A 48 -9.78 18.43 -4.76
C ASP A 48 -10.33 17.58 -5.93
N GLU A 49 -11.43 18.01 -6.51
CA GLU A 49 -12.02 17.36 -7.70
C GLU A 49 -11.19 17.59 -8.97
N ASN A 50 -10.30 18.57 -8.96
CA ASN A 50 -9.49 18.94 -10.11
C ASN A 50 -8.21 18.09 -10.17
N VAL A 51 -8.15 17.13 -11.07
CA VAL A 51 -6.99 16.26 -11.28
C VAL A 51 -5.87 16.90 -12.12
N THR A 52 -6.10 18.05 -12.75
CA THR A 52 -5.16 18.63 -13.74
C THR A 52 -3.82 19.09 -13.17
N LYS A 53 -3.72 19.26 -11.86
CA LYS A 53 -2.48 19.63 -11.16
C LYS A 53 -1.74 18.42 -10.58
N PHE A 54 -2.27 17.24 -10.79
CA PHE A 54 -1.60 16.01 -10.38
C PHE A 54 -0.49 15.65 -11.38
N TRP A 55 0.64 15.23 -10.86
CA TRP A 55 1.71 14.62 -11.63
C TRP A 55 2.19 13.34 -10.96
N GLY A 56 2.64 12.39 -11.74
CA GLY A 56 3.18 11.12 -11.23
C GLY A 56 4.07 10.44 -12.23
N SER A 57 5.07 9.72 -11.75
CA SER A 57 5.92 8.84 -12.55
C SER A 57 5.21 7.51 -12.81
N ARG A 58 5.45 6.94 -13.98
CA ARG A 58 4.97 5.60 -14.33
C ARG A 58 5.77 4.49 -13.64
N HIS A 59 7.04 4.73 -13.35
CA HIS A 59 8.01 3.69 -12.98
C HIS A 59 8.48 3.80 -11.54
N GLU A 60 8.41 4.98 -10.94
CA GLU A 60 8.92 5.25 -9.61
C GLU A 60 7.80 5.69 -8.68
N LEU A 61 8.04 5.62 -7.37
CA LEU A 61 7.22 6.32 -6.41
C LEU A 61 7.57 7.80 -6.46
N ALA A 62 7.11 8.49 -7.49
CA ALA A 62 7.27 9.92 -7.63
C ALA A 62 5.94 10.51 -8.06
N LEU A 63 5.34 11.35 -7.20
CA LEU A 63 4.04 11.97 -7.44
C LEU A 63 3.88 13.23 -6.60
N GLY A 64 2.99 14.10 -7.05
CA GLY A 64 2.66 15.31 -6.30
C GLY A 64 1.40 15.98 -6.78
N TYR A 65 0.91 16.87 -5.92
CA TYR A 65 -0.26 17.68 -6.19
C TYR A 65 -0.18 19.03 -5.47
N THR A 66 -0.74 20.06 -6.08
CA THR A 66 -0.85 21.39 -5.48
C THR A 66 -2.31 21.74 -5.28
N PHE A 67 -2.77 21.71 -4.03
CA PHE A 67 -4.10 22.18 -3.66
C PHE A 67 -4.16 23.71 -3.77
N THR A 68 -3.23 24.39 -3.10
CA THR A 68 -3.14 25.85 -3.08
C THR A 68 -1.73 26.28 -3.52
N PRO A 69 -1.58 26.96 -4.65
CA PRO A 69 -0.30 27.55 -5.05
C PRO A 69 0.03 28.77 -4.20
N LYS A 70 1.33 29.02 -4.03
CA LYS A 70 1.81 30.18 -3.28
C LYS A 70 1.70 31.48 -4.13
N GLY A 71 0.70 32.28 -3.81
CA GLY A 71 0.45 33.50 -4.57
C GLY A 71 0.01 33.21 -6.01
N ARG A 72 0.66 33.85 -6.99
CA ARG A 72 0.34 33.72 -8.42
C ARG A 72 1.33 32.86 -9.19
N VAL A 73 2.08 32.00 -8.50
CA VAL A 73 3.08 31.14 -9.13
C VAL A 73 2.40 29.89 -9.68
N SER A 74 2.82 29.45 -10.86
CA SER A 74 2.32 28.21 -11.45
C SER A 74 2.75 27.01 -10.59
N PRO A 75 1.84 26.06 -10.31
CA PRO A 75 2.17 24.86 -9.56
C PRO A 75 3.22 24.01 -10.30
N PRO A 76 4.05 23.22 -9.58
CA PRO A 76 4.90 22.21 -10.20
C PRO A 76 4.06 21.17 -10.96
N MET A 77 4.54 20.76 -12.13
CA MET A 77 3.97 19.66 -12.92
C MET A 77 4.98 18.51 -13.07
N GLY A 78 5.80 18.31 -12.06
CA GLY A 78 6.84 17.32 -11.92
C GLY A 78 7.61 17.56 -10.65
N GLU A 79 8.53 16.66 -10.34
CA GLU A 79 9.43 16.81 -9.21
C GLU A 79 10.25 18.10 -9.30
N VAL A 80 10.30 18.83 -8.21
CA VAL A 80 11.15 20.02 -8.04
C VAL A 80 12.00 19.88 -6.78
N ASN A 81 13.09 20.62 -6.71
CA ASN A 81 13.91 20.59 -5.48
C ASN A 81 13.11 21.15 -4.28
N PRO A 82 13.47 20.76 -3.04
CA PRO A 82 12.72 21.11 -1.85
C PRO A 82 12.43 22.59 -1.67
N GLN A 83 13.43 23.45 -1.95
CA GLN A 83 13.27 24.89 -1.80
C GLN A 83 12.33 25.48 -2.86
N GLU A 84 12.38 24.98 -4.08
CA GLU A 84 11.47 25.39 -5.13
C GLU A 84 10.03 24.99 -4.81
N PHE A 85 9.81 23.79 -4.25
CA PHE A 85 8.49 23.35 -3.80
C PHE A 85 7.90 24.34 -2.79
N VAL A 86 8.64 24.66 -1.72
CA VAL A 86 8.21 25.63 -0.68
C VAL A 86 7.92 27.02 -1.24
N ASN A 87 8.62 27.43 -2.31
CA ASN A 87 8.40 28.73 -2.95
C ASN A 87 7.17 28.76 -3.87
N ARG A 88 6.69 27.61 -4.31
CA ARG A 88 5.59 27.51 -5.30
C ARG A 88 4.29 26.93 -4.72
N VAL A 89 4.37 26.16 -3.64
CA VAL A 89 3.25 25.43 -3.03
C VAL A 89 2.98 25.94 -1.61
N GLU A 90 1.76 26.34 -1.33
CA GLU A 90 1.29 26.67 0.01
C GLU A 90 0.66 25.45 0.68
N GLU A 91 -0.24 24.77 -0.03
CA GLU A 91 -0.83 23.49 0.37
C GLU A 91 -0.69 22.49 -0.78
N GLY A 92 -0.13 21.34 -0.47
CA GLY A 92 0.15 20.28 -1.44
C GLY A 92 1.22 19.34 -0.94
N PHE A 93 1.64 18.45 -1.80
CA PHE A 93 2.68 17.47 -1.47
C PHE A 93 3.51 17.10 -2.70
N GLN A 94 4.73 16.67 -2.43
CA GLN A 94 5.52 15.86 -3.36
C GLN A 94 6.18 14.70 -2.61
N VAL A 95 6.19 13.57 -3.26
CA VAL A 95 6.79 12.32 -2.79
C VAL A 95 7.70 11.81 -3.89
N THR A 96 8.91 11.46 -3.54
CA THR A 96 9.89 10.81 -4.42
C THR A 96 10.47 9.58 -3.70
N PRO A 97 11.26 8.74 -4.35
CA PRO A 97 11.87 7.59 -3.67
C PRO A 97 12.72 7.95 -2.44
N THR A 98 13.25 9.16 -2.39
CA THR A 98 14.19 9.59 -1.34
C THR A 98 13.79 10.85 -0.60
N TRP A 99 12.71 11.53 -0.99
CA TRP A 99 12.30 12.81 -0.42
C TRP A 99 10.79 12.96 -0.36
N HIS A 100 10.30 13.37 0.79
CA HIS A 100 8.88 13.59 1.06
C HIS A 100 8.68 14.94 1.72
N GLN A 101 7.80 15.77 1.17
CA GLN A 101 7.45 17.04 1.79
C GLN A 101 6.02 17.44 1.44
N GLY A 102 5.42 18.23 2.32
CA GLY A 102 4.08 18.76 2.07
C GLY A 102 3.51 19.57 3.22
N CYS A 103 2.40 20.20 2.91
CA CYS A 103 1.50 20.85 3.84
C CYS A 103 0.08 20.50 3.40
N LEU A 104 -0.69 19.89 4.26
CA LEU A 104 -2.09 19.58 4.03
C LEU A 104 -2.97 20.26 5.07
N ARG A 105 -4.17 20.65 4.65
CA ARG A 105 -5.21 21.17 5.51
C ARG A 105 -6.47 20.36 5.32
N ASP A 106 -7.07 19.89 6.41
CA ASP A 106 -8.38 19.25 6.36
C ASP A 106 -9.40 20.19 5.74
N ASN A 107 -10.13 19.73 4.74
CA ASN A 107 -11.16 20.53 4.08
C ASN A 107 -12.58 20.12 4.46
N GLY A 108 -12.74 19.40 5.57
CA GLY A 108 -14.04 19.03 6.14
C GLY A 108 -14.82 17.99 5.34
N LYS A 109 -14.16 17.24 4.47
CA LYS A 109 -14.81 16.18 3.66
C LYS A 109 -14.72 14.80 4.31
N THR A 110 -14.66 14.73 5.65
CA THR A 110 -14.70 13.47 6.39
C THR A 110 -15.52 13.59 7.66
N ASP A 111 -16.36 12.55 7.91
CA ASP A 111 -17.18 12.40 9.12
C ASP A 111 -16.82 11.08 9.85
N TYR A 112 -15.73 10.40 9.43
CA TYR A 112 -15.46 9.02 9.84
C TYR A 112 -14.43 8.86 10.94
N ALA A 113 -13.75 9.95 11.31
CA ALA A 113 -12.69 9.92 12.30
C ALA A 113 -12.50 11.29 12.96
N GLU A 114 -11.82 11.32 14.08
CA GLU A 114 -11.33 12.56 14.68
C GLU A 114 -10.28 13.18 13.76
N THR A 115 -10.49 14.44 13.35
CA THR A 115 -9.65 15.09 12.35
C THR A 115 -8.62 16.03 12.97
N VAL A 116 -7.48 16.15 12.28
CA VAL A 116 -6.43 17.14 12.57
C VAL A 116 -6.51 18.24 11.52
N PRO A 117 -6.52 19.52 11.90
CA PRO A 117 -6.79 20.60 10.96
C PRO A 117 -5.67 20.84 9.94
N ILE A 118 -4.42 20.52 10.32
CA ILE A 118 -3.25 20.77 9.47
C ILE A 118 -2.11 19.79 9.80
N ALA A 119 -1.40 19.36 8.79
CA ALA A 119 -0.15 18.62 8.90
C ALA A 119 0.91 19.21 7.97
N ARG A 120 2.17 19.18 8.40
CA ARG A 120 3.33 19.54 7.59
C ARG A 120 4.43 18.53 7.81
N TRP A 121 5.22 18.28 6.77
CA TRP A 121 6.36 17.37 6.88
C TRP A 121 7.43 17.69 5.86
N GLU A 122 8.64 17.31 6.22
CA GLU A 122 9.81 17.32 5.35
C GLU A 122 10.78 16.28 5.87
N TYR A 123 11.03 15.24 5.08
CA TYR A 123 11.98 14.19 5.44
C TYR A 123 12.60 13.53 4.21
N SER A 124 13.84 13.10 4.38
CA SER A 124 14.53 12.22 3.44
C SER A 124 14.29 10.76 3.81
N THR A 125 14.37 9.88 2.82
CA THR A 125 14.27 8.42 3.00
C THR A 125 15.46 7.75 2.31
N ARG A 126 16.06 6.79 3.02
CA ARG A 126 17.12 5.92 2.51
C ARG A 126 16.60 4.50 2.40
N PRO A 127 16.29 4.00 1.19
CA PRO A 127 15.88 2.62 0.98
C PRO A 127 16.97 1.62 1.41
N ILE A 128 16.58 0.54 2.07
CA ILE A 128 17.45 -0.58 2.45
C ILE A 128 17.03 -1.83 1.71
N TYR A 129 15.73 -2.14 1.71
CA TYR A 129 15.14 -3.28 1.05
C TYR A 129 14.03 -2.85 0.10
N GLY A 130 14.13 -3.26 -1.17
CA GLY A 130 13.00 -3.32 -2.08
C GLY A 130 12.20 -4.62 -1.87
N TRP A 131 11.30 -4.97 -2.79
CA TRP A 131 10.72 -6.31 -2.80
C TRP A 131 11.68 -7.27 -3.49
N GLY A 132 12.15 -8.28 -2.77
CA GLY A 132 13.10 -9.26 -3.27
C GLY A 132 14.39 -9.33 -2.44
N ASP A 133 15.38 -10.00 -2.98
CA ASP A 133 16.67 -10.33 -2.35
C ASP A 133 17.86 -9.50 -2.87
N SER A 134 17.58 -8.40 -3.56
CA SER A 134 18.61 -7.56 -4.22
C SER A 134 18.83 -6.21 -3.52
N GLY A 135 18.79 -6.20 -2.18
CA GLY A 135 18.97 -4.98 -1.38
C GLY A 135 17.85 -3.97 -1.66
N ALA A 136 18.21 -2.73 -1.98
CA ALA A 136 17.25 -1.65 -2.27
C ALA A 136 16.60 -1.78 -3.65
N GLU A 137 17.11 -2.62 -4.54
CA GLU A 137 16.47 -2.88 -5.83
C GLU A 137 15.16 -3.63 -5.59
N GLN A 138 14.14 -3.28 -6.37
CA GLN A 138 12.82 -3.90 -6.24
C GLN A 138 12.55 -4.87 -7.39
N LYS A 139 11.94 -6.00 -7.05
CA LYS A 139 11.30 -6.91 -8.02
C LYS A 139 9.79 -6.70 -7.98
N SER A 140 9.10 -7.13 -9.02
CA SER A 140 7.63 -7.07 -9.04
C SER A 140 7.03 -7.85 -7.87
N THR A 141 6.21 -7.18 -7.07
CA THR A 141 5.67 -7.71 -5.80
C THR A 141 4.79 -8.94 -6.00
N ALA A 142 3.96 -8.96 -7.03
CA ALA A 142 3.03 -10.07 -7.31
C ALA A 142 3.51 -10.97 -8.45
N GLY A 143 4.83 -11.10 -8.62
CA GLY A 143 5.46 -11.81 -9.72
C GLY A 143 5.44 -11.01 -11.03
N TRP A 144 6.20 -11.45 -12.01
CA TRP A 144 6.41 -10.72 -13.27
C TRP A 144 5.12 -10.47 -14.08
N LEU A 145 4.11 -11.35 -13.97
CA LEU A 145 2.83 -11.17 -14.65
C LEU A 145 2.05 -9.96 -14.15
N ALA A 146 2.21 -9.58 -12.88
CA ALA A 146 1.56 -8.42 -12.31
C ALA A 146 2.03 -7.09 -12.92
N ALA A 147 3.15 -7.09 -13.65
CA ALA A 147 3.60 -5.94 -14.44
C ALA A 147 2.76 -5.72 -15.70
N LEU A 148 2.03 -6.74 -16.17
CA LEU A 148 1.26 -6.64 -17.41
C LEU A 148 -0.09 -5.94 -17.17
N PRO A 149 -0.51 -5.01 -18.03
CA PRO A 149 -1.72 -4.18 -17.83
C PRO A 149 -3.03 -4.97 -17.63
N VAL A 150 -3.07 -6.24 -18.02
CA VAL A 150 -4.27 -7.08 -17.88
C VAL A 150 -4.51 -7.64 -16.49
N PHE A 151 -3.55 -7.48 -15.57
CA PHE A 151 -3.62 -8.02 -14.19
C PHE A 151 -3.85 -6.93 -13.16
N GLU A 152 -4.89 -6.14 -13.34
CA GLU A 152 -5.30 -5.11 -12.38
C GLU A 152 -6.06 -5.67 -11.16
N PRO A 153 -6.03 -4.98 -10.01
CA PRO A 153 -5.16 -3.85 -9.70
C PRO A 153 -3.72 -4.29 -9.47
N HIS A 154 -2.81 -3.36 -9.73
CA HIS A 154 -1.38 -3.57 -9.50
C HIS A 154 -1.02 -3.12 -8.09
N TRP A 155 -0.09 -3.84 -7.47
CA TRP A 155 0.49 -3.53 -6.18
C TRP A 155 2.01 -3.70 -6.25
N GLN A 156 2.73 -2.65 -5.93
CA GLN A 156 4.19 -2.66 -5.91
C GLN A 156 4.70 -2.11 -4.58
N VAL A 157 5.40 -2.95 -3.83
CA VAL A 157 6.19 -2.52 -2.69
C VAL A 157 7.45 -1.85 -3.21
N CYS A 158 7.50 -0.53 -3.15
CA CYS A 158 8.61 0.26 -3.66
C CYS A 158 9.80 0.23 -2.70
N MET A 159 9.52 0.16 -1.41
CA MET A 159 10.52 0.05 -0.34
C MET A 159 9.90 -0.78 0.79
N ALA A 160 10.32 -2.04 0.92
CA ALA A 160 9.87 -2.93 1.99
C ALA A 160 10.44 -2.51 3.36
N GLY A 161 11.64 -1.94 3.35
CA GLY A 161 12.28 -1.36 4.51
C GLY A 161 13.24 -0.26 4.15
N GLY A 162 13.21 0.82 4.90
CA GLY A 162 14.08 1.97 4.76
C GLY A 162 14.14 2.76 6.06
N LEU A 163 14.92 3.83 6.03
CA LEU A 163 15.10 4.73 7.17
C LEU A 163 14.82 6.15 6.73
N SER A 164 14.00 6.86 7.50
CA SER A 164 13.65 8.25 7.24
C SER A 164 14.22 9.17 8.30
N THR A 165 14.65 10.35 7.87
CA THR A 165 15.19 11.40 8.74
C THR A 165 14.59 12.75 8.36
N GLY A 166 14.05 13.45 9.34
CA GLY A 166 13.41 14.75 9.17
C GLY A 166 12.41 15.07 10.25
N TRP A 167 11.28 15.64 9.86
CA TRP A 167 10.28 16.08 10.82
C TRP A 167 8.86 16.00 10.25
N ILE A 168 7.90 15.89 11.16
CA ILE A 168 6.45 16.00 10.89
C ILE A 168 5.84 16.90 11.96
N GLU A 169 5.01 17.86 11.55
CA GLU A 169 4.08 18.58 12.42
C GLU A 169 2.69 17.95 12.29
N TRP A 170 2.17 17.47 13.42
CA TRP A 170 0.89 16.78 13.52
C TRP A 170 0.16 17.23 14.78
N ASP A 171 -1.09 17.64 14.63
CA ASP A 171 -1.95 18.11 15.76
C ASP A 171 -1.29 19.18 16.63
N GLY A 172 -0.59 20.13 15.99
CA GLY A 172 0.10 21.24 16.67
C GLY A 172 1.43 20.86 17.33
N GLN A 173 1.86 19.61 17.22
CA GLN A 173 3.13 19.13 17.76
C GLN A 173 4.12 18.82 16.65
N ARG A 174 5.40 19.18 16.82
CA ARG A 174 6.49 18.83 15.91
C ARG A 174 7.24 17.62 16.47
N TYR A 175 7.38 16.60 15.59
CA TYR A 175 8.13 15.39 15.85
C TYR A 175 9.34 15.39 14.93
N GLU A 176 10.54 15.34 15.50
CA GLU A 176 11.79 15.16 14.76
C GLU A 176 12.27 13.72 14.93
N PHE A 177 12.78 13.13 13.88
CA PHE A 177 13.25 11.76 13.87
C PHE A 177 14.50 11.60 13.01
N GLU A 178 15.32 10.65 13.40
CA GLU A 178 16.53 10.24 12.69
C GLU A 178 16.50 8.71 12.54
N ASP A 179 16.75 8.24 11.33
CA ASP A 179 16.76 6.82 10.98
C ASP A 179 15.50 6.05 11.42
N ALA A 180 14.34 6.70 11.36
CA ALA A 180 13.08 6.05 11.69
C ALA A 180 12.71 4.98 10.65
N PRO A 181 12.28 3.78 11.05
CA PRO A 181 11.84 2.73 10.14
C PRO A 181 10.71 3.22 9.22
N SER A 182 10.85 2.92 7.94
CA SER A 182 9.96 3.43 6.90
C SER A 182 9.61 2.36 5.88
N TYR A 183 8.46 2.56 5.25
CA TYR A 183 7.90 1.71 4.21
C TYR A 183 7.26 2.56 3.12
N SER A 184 7.26 2.08 1.89
CA SER A 184 6.47 2.68 0.83
C SER A 184 5.99 1.67 -0.20
N GLU A 185 4.79 1.89 -0.70
CA GLU A 185 4.19 1.12 -1.79
C GLU A 185 3.45 2.02 -2.76
N LYS A 186 3.13 1.47 -3.91
CA LYS A 186 2.35 2.12 -4.95
C LYS A 186 1.32 1.14 -5.52
N ASN A 187 0.10 1.61 -5.63
CA ASN A 187 -0.97 0.90 -6.30
C ASN A 187 -1.44 1.70 -7.52
N TRP A 188 -1.81 1.02 -8.59
CA TRP A 188 -2.39 1.63 -9.79
C TRP A 188 -3.32 0.65 -10.51
N GLY A 189 -4.21 1.20 -11.36
CA GLY A 189 -5.25 0.46 -12.07
C GLY A 189 -6.61 1.09 -11.89
N GLY A 190 -7.66 0.44 -12.35
CA GLY A 190 -9.02 0.97 -12.34
C GLY A 190 -9.65 1.09 -10.95
N SER A 191 -9.28 0.25 -10.00
CA SER A 191 -9.77 0.28 -8.61
C SER A 191 -8.95 -0.64 -7.73
N PHE A 192 -9.14 -0.54 -6.41
CA PHE A 192 -8.64 -1.54 -5.47
C PHE A 192 -9.40 -2.87 -5.62
N PRO A 193 -8.88 -3.99 -5.05
CA PRO A 193 -9.60 -5.26 -5.03
C PRO A 193 -10.99 -5.12 -4.41
N LEU A 194 -11.93 -6.01 -4.76
CA LEU A 194 -13.26 -6.02 -4.17
C LEU A 194 -13.24 -6.15 -2.65
N LYS A 195 -12.27 -6.88 -2.14
CA LYS A 195 -12.05 -7.12 -0.70
C LYS A 195 -10.57 -7.40 -0.49
N TRP A 196 -9.98 -6.76 0.51
CA TRP A 196 -8.56 -6.93 0.81
C TRP A 196 -8.25 -6.80 2.29
N PHE A 197 -7.07 -7.23 2.66
CA PHE A 197 -6.43 -6.96 3.93
C PHE A 197 -4.94 -6.69 3.71
N TRP A 198 -4.33 -5.97 4.65
CA TRP A 198 -2.91 -5.67 4.62
C TRP A 198 -2.32 -5.66 6.02
N ILE A 199 -1.05 -6.05 6.14
CA ILE A 199 -0.26 -6.14 7.36
C ILE A 199 1.14 -5.64 7.02
N GLN A 200 1.62 -4.63 7.74
CA GLN A 200 2.97 -4.10 7.55
C GLN A 200 3.61 -3.81 8.90
N CYS A 201 4.89 -4.19 9.07
CA CYS A 201 5.62 -3.91 10.28
C CYS A 201 7.13 -3.89 10.02
N ASN A 202 7.79 -2.82 10.47
CA ASN A 202 9.24 -2.66 10.43
C ASN A 202 9.83 -2.35 11.82
N VAL A 203 9.01 -2.46 12.87
CA VAL A 203 9.40 -2.23 14.27
C VAL A 203 9.12 -3.50 15.05
N PHE A 204 10.15 -4.20 15.52
CA PHE A 204 10.03 -5.47 16.23
C PHE A 204 10.84 -5.49 17.53
N GLU A 205 10.32 -6.22 18.51
CA GLU A 205 10.95 -6.37 19.81
C GLU A 205 11.91 -7.54 19.86
N GLY A 206 12.99 -7.38 20.61
CA GLY A 206 13.90 -8.49 20.97
C GLY A 206 14.70 -9.06 19.81
N VAL A 207 14.79 -8.37 18.67
CA VAL A 207 15.52 -8.80 17.49
C VAL A 207 16.80 -7.98 17.34
N SER A 208 17.93 -8.67 17.22
CA SER A 208 19.18 -8.02 16.82
C SER A 208 19.23 -7.95 15.30
N GLY A 209 18.91 -6.81 14.74
CA GLY A 209 18.91 -6.58 13.29
C GLY A 209 17.58 -6.08 12.74
N GLU A 210 17.59 -5.79 11.46
CA GLU A 210 16.42 -5.25 10.78
C GLU A 210 15.47 -6.39 10.39
N VAL A 211 14.19 -6.21 10.69
CA VAL A 211 13.10 -7.05 10.19
C VAL A 211 12.14 -6.14 9.45
N ALA A 212 11.80 -6.49 8.22
CA ALA A 212 10.77 -5.81 7.46
C ALA A 212 9.72 -6.84 6.99
N LEU A 213 8.48 -6.65 7.39
CA LEU A 213 7.35 -7.49 7.04
C LEU A 213 6.37 -6.71 6.17
N THR A 214 5.97 -7.31 5.06
CA THR A 214 4.78 -6.91 4.33
C THR A 214 3.98 -8.15 3.96
N ALA A 215 2.70 -8.16 4.28
CA ALA A 215 1.78 -9.22 3.90
C ALA A 215 0.44 -8.61 3.48
N GLY A 216 -0.21 -9.23 2.53
CA GLY A 216 -1.51 -8.78 2.09
C GLY A 216 -2.21 -9.80 1.22
N GLY A 217 -3.50 -9.60 1.07
CA GLY A 217 -4.31 -10.45 0.20
C GLY A 217 -5.60 -9.76 -0.23
N GLY A 218 -6.14 -10.24 -1.35
CA GLY A 218 -7.32 -9.66 -1.94
C GLY A 218 -8.15 -10.65 -2.71
N ARG A 219 -9.42 -10.29 -2.91
CA ARG A 219 -10.30 -10.89 -3.89
C ARG A 219 -10.40 -9.96 -5.09
N ARG A 220 -9.92 -10.39 -6.23
CA ARG A 220 -9.96 -9.61 -7.46
C ARG A 220 -10.69 -10.34 -8.57
N GLY A 221 -11.22 -9.59 -9.53
CA GLY A 221 -11.79 -10.16 -10.73
C GLY A 221 -10.71 -10.84 -11.58
N LEU A 222 -11.06 -11.91 -12.27
CA LEU A 222 -10.16 -12.51 -13.25
C LEU A 222 -10.24 -11.72 -14.56
N PRO A 223 -9.09 -11.32 -15.14
CA PRO A 223 -9.08 -10.71 -16.45
C PRO A 223 -9.72 -11.65 -17.47
N LEU A 224 -10.51 -11.09 -18.39
CA LEU A 224 -11.13 -11.82 -19.51
C LEU A 224 -12.23 -12.85 -19.13
N VAL A 225 -12.56 -13.01 -17.83
CA VAL A 225 -13.61 -13.93 -17.38
C VAL A 225 -14.60 -13.18 -16.50
N PRO A 226 -15.63 -12.53 -17.08
CA PRO A 226 -16.61 -11.76 -16.30
C PRO A 226 -17.27 -12.59 -15.20
N GLY A 227 -17.34 -12.03 -13.98
CA GLY A 227 -17.96 -12.67 -12.81
C GLY A 227 -17.10 -13.75 -12.14
N ALA A 228 -15.91 -14.07 -12.65
CA ALA A 228 -14.97 -14.94 -11.96
C ALA A 228 -14.01 -14.12 -11.08
N TYR A 229 -13.67 -14.69 -9.93
CA TYR A 229 -12.80 -14.08 -8.94
C TYR A 229 -11.69 -15.04 -8.54
N GLU A 230 -10.54 -14.48 -8.20
CA GLU A 230 -9.48 -15.22 -7.50
C GLU A 230 -9.21 -14.60 -6.13
N GLU A 231 -8.74 -15.44 -5.22
CA GLU A 231 -8.28 -15.05 -3.90
C GLU A 231 -6.78 -15.26 -3.83
N VAL A 232 -6.05 -14.18 -3.69
CA VAL A 232 -4.58 -14.17 -3.68
C VAL A 232 -4.08 -13.50 -2.43
N ALA A 233 -2.97 -14.00 -1.91
CA ALA A 233 -2.26 -13.39 -0.79
C ALA A 233 -0.79 -13.77 -0.85
N MET A 234 0.05 -12.95 -0.24
CA MET A 234 1.49 -13.17 -0.14
C MET A 234 2.05 -12.64 1.16
N VAL A 235 3.23 -13.14 1.53
CA VAL A 235 4.00 -12.66 2.67
C VAL A 235 5.45 -12.49 2.23
N GLY A 236 6.03 -11.32 2.48
CA GLY A 236 7.45 -11.03 2.27
C GLY A 236 8.09 -10.55 3.56
N ILE A 237 9.23 -11.15 3.93
CA ILE A 237 9.95 -10.80 5.15
C ILE A 237 11.44 -10.71 4.84
N HIS A 238 12.02 -9.54 5.12
CA HIS A 238 13.48 -9.42 5.19
C HIS A 238 13.93 -9.64 6.63
N TYR A 239 14.85 -10.55 6.80
CA TYR A 239 15.48 -10.86 8.09
C TYR A 239 16.85 -11.48 7.90
N ASP A 240 17.84 -11.00 8.64
CA ASP A 240 19.22 -11.51 8.64
C ASP A 240 19.81 -11.62 7.23
N GLY A 241 19.65 -10.55 6.44
CA GLY A 241 20.15 -10.44 5.07
C GLY A 241 19.48 -11.39 4.06
N LYS A 242 18.36 -12.01 4.42
CA LYS A 242 17.60 -12.93 3.58
C LYS A 242 16.17 -12.45 3.37
N PHE A 243 15.67 -12.63 2.16
CA PHE A 243 14.25 -12.42 1.82
C PHE A 243 13.50 -13.75 1.86
N TYR A 244 12.50 -13.84 2.72
CA TYR A 244 11.56 -14.96 2.83
C TYR A 244 10.26 -14.57 2.15
N GLU A 245 10.03 -15.10 0.95
CA GLU A 245 8.82 -14.84 0.18
C GLU A 245 7.92 -16.08 0.17
N PHE A 246 6.64 -15.87 0.44
CA PHE A 246 5.62 -16.91 0.41
C PHE A 246 4.50 -16.47 -0.54
N VAL A 247 4.41 -17.17 -1.65
CA VAL A 247 3.50 -16.86 -2.75
C VAL A 247 2.73 -18.13 -3.17
N PRO A 248 1.47 -17.99 -3.66
CA PRO A 248 0.62 -19.16 -3.91
C PRO A 248 1.04 -20.02 -5.11
N TRP A 249 1.88 -19.50 -6.00
CA TRP A 249 2.38 -20.30 -7.14
C TRP A 249 3.60 -21.17 -6.78
N GLU A 250 4.25 -20.93 -5.65
CA GLU A 250 5.39 -21.73 -5.17
C GLU A 250 5.11 -22.48 -3.87
N GLY A 251 4.02 -22.11 -3.18
CA GLY A 251 3.70 -22.69 -1.88
C GLY A 251 2.21 -22.60 -1.55
N SER A 252 1.91 -22.52 -0.26
CA SER A 252 0.55 -22.27 0.24
C SER A 252 0.54 -21.00 1.07
N VAL A 253 -0.54 -20.22 0.94
CA VAL A 253 -0.84 -19.06 1.78
C VAL A 253 -2.29 -19.16 2.21
N GLU A 254 -2.53 -19.16 3.50
CA GLU A 254 -3.85 -19.28 4.12
C GLU A 254 -4.07 -18.12 5.09
N TRP A 255 -5.31 -17.69 5.25
CA TRP A 255 -5.66 -16.64 6.19
C TRP A 255 -7.01 -16.82 6.82
N ASP A 256 -7.19 -16.19 7.97
CA ASP A 256 -8.44 -15.99 8.69
C ASP A 256 -8.46 -14.57 9.24
N ILE A 257 -9.16 -13.68 8.54
CA ILE A 257 -9.20 -12.25 8.82
C ILE A 257 -10.62 -11.91 9.30
N SER A 258 -10.76 -11.35 10.49
CA SER A 258 -12.04 -10.87 10.97
C SER A 258 -12.47 -9.57 10.27
N THR A 259 -13.70 -9.17 10.50
CA THR A 259 -14.20 -7.87 10.00
C THR A 259 -13.39 -6.70 10.52
N TRP A 260 -12.84 -6.85 11.72
CA TRP A 260 -11.85 -6.01 12.39
C TRP A 260 -11.31 -6.73 13.63
N GLY A 261 -10.13 -6.35 14.08
CA GLY A 261 -9.54 -6.76 15.35
C GLY A 261 -8.74 -8.07 15.34
N SER A 262 -8.76 -8.87 14.27
CA SER A 262 -7.96 -10.11 14.21
C SER A 262 -7.54 -10.47 12.79
N TRP A 263 -6.24 -10.67 12.60
CA TRP A 263 -5.59 -11.12 11.37
C TRP A 263 -4.73 -12.33 11.68
N LYS A 264 -4.98 -13.44 11.00
CA LYS A 264 -4.16 -14.64 11.08
C LYS A 264 -3.78 -15.10 9.70
N MET A 265 -2.49 -15.33 9.50
CA MET A 265 -1.96 -15.89 8.26
C MET A 265 -1.01 -17.02 8.56
N SER A 266 -1.01 -18.03 7.71
CA SER A 266 0.03 -19.06 7.66
C SER A 266 0.45 -19.31 6.23
N ALA A 267 1.74 -19.44 5.99
CA ALA A 267 2.24 -19.75 4.66
C ALA A 267 3.42 -20.72 4.70
N LYS A 268 3.58 -21.48 3.62
CA LYS A 268 4.62 -22.49 3.46
C LYS A 268 5.20 -22.41 2.08
N ARG A 269 6.53 -22.43 2.01
CA ARG A 269 7.29 -22.53 0.76
C ARG A 269 8.58 -23.30 1.04
N ASP A 270 8.89 -24.30 0.26
CA ASP A 270 10.09 -25.14 0.43
C ASP A 270 10.21 -25.65 1.87
N ASP A 271 11.38 -25.42 2.49
CA ASP A 271 11.67 -25.77 3.87
C ASP A 271 11.20 -24.77 4.91
N TYR A 272 10.49 -23.70 4.50
CA TYR A 272 10.10 -22.63 5.42
C TYR A 272 8.59 -22.60 5.64
N GLU A 273 8.22 -22.22 6.85
CA GLU A 273 6.87 -21.81 7.19
C GLU A 273 6.87 -20.51 7.99
N VAL A 274 5.86 -19.69 7.77
CA VAL A 274 5.61 -18.46 8.52
C VAL A 274 4.23 -18.50 9.14
N ASN A 275 4.10 -17.96 10.35
CA ASN A 275 2.81 -17.67 10.97
C ASN A 275 2.80 -16.23 11.45
N LEU A 276 1.69 -15.57 11.18
CA LEU A 276 1.37 -14.21 11.57
C LEU A 276 0.07 -14.25 12.37
N GLU A 277 0.09 -13.71 13.59
CA GLU A 277 -1.09 -13.49 14.40
C GLU A 277 -1.08 -12.04 14.85
N ALA A 278 -2.03 -11.25 14.34
CA ALA A 278 -2.15 -9.85 14.71
C ALA A 278 -3.53 -9.54 15.27
N THR A 279 -3.57 -8.61 16.21
CA THR A 279 -4.80 -8.08 16.80
C THR A 279 -4.74 -6.57 16.90
N CYS A 280 -5.90 -5.92 16.85
CA CYS A 280 -6.02 -4.49 17.06
C CYS A 280 -7.22 -4.21 17.97
N ASP A 281 -6.97 -3.59 19.12
CA ASP A 281 -8.00 -3.18 20.07
C ASP A 281 -8.55 -1.78 19.76
N SER A 282 -7.79 -0.97 18.98
CA SER A 282 -8.24 0.34 18.51
C SER A 282 -9.42 0.23 17.56
N PRO A 283 -10.37 1.17 17.57
CA PRO A 283 -11.42 1.24 16.57
C PRO A 283 -10.88 1.47 15.15
N GLY A 284 -9.65 1.95 15.03
CA GLY A 284 -9.04 2.31 13.75
C GLY A 284 -9.66 3.55 13.12
N CYS A 285 -9.08 3.96 12.00
CA CYS A 285 -9.52 5.08 11.19
C CYS A 285 -10.09 4.59 9.87
N THR A 286 -11.16 5.22 9.39
CA THR A 286 -11.71 4.93 8.06
C THR A 286 -11.07 5.85 7.03
N LEU A 287 -10.36 5.26 6.06
CA LEU A 287 -9.72 5.95 4.95
C LEU A 287 -10.53 5.78 3.66
N ARG A 288 -10.29 6.69 2.71
CA ARG A 288 -10.83 6.58 1.37
C ARG A 288 -9.90 5.74 0.49
N ALA A 289 -10.51 4.87 -0.29
CA ALA A 289 -9.80 4.05 -1.27
C ALA A 289 -10.49 4.17 -2.64
N PRO A 290 -9.74 4.05 -3.76
CA PRO A 290 -10.31 4.04 -5.09
C PRO A 290 -11.24 2.84 -5.29
N THR A 291 -12.45 3.09 -5.74
CA THR A 291 -13.45 2.07 -6.06
C THR A 291 -13.90 2.20 -7.50
N ALA A 292 -14.35 1.10 -8.12
CA ALA A 292 -14.78 1.10 -9.50
C ALA A 292 -16.00 2.00 -9.77
N ASP A 293 -16.91 2.11 -8.79
CA ASP A 293 -18.23 2.73 -9.02
C ASP A 293 -18.41 4.05 -8.26
N LEU A 294 -17.66 4.25 -7.17
CA LEU A 294 -17.92 5.35 -6.22
C LEU A 294 -16.77 6.37 -6.14
N GLY A 295 -15.69 6.17 -6.92
CA GLY A 295 -14.51 7.00 -6.79
C GLY A 295 -13.77 6.75 -5.47
N LEU A 296 -13.21 7.80 -4.90
CA LEU A 296 -12.54 7.75 -3.59
C LEU A 296 -13.58 7.66 -2.46
N ALA A 297 -13.95 6.44 -2.09
CA ALA A 297 -14.98 6.14 -1.10
C ALA A 297 -14.37 5.65 0.24
N PRO A 298 -15.09 5.82 1.39
CA PRO A 298 -14.63 5.38 2.70
C PRO A 298 -14.73 3.85 2.83
N MET A 299 -13.85 3.14 2.15
CA MET A 299 -13.88 1.68 1.98
C MET A 299 -12.71 0.96 2.61
N CYS A 300 -11.90 1.65 3.40
CA CYS A 300 -10.70 1.12 4.03
C CYS A 300 -10.69 1.48 5.51
N ARG A 301 -10.29 0.56 6.37
CA ARG A 301 -10.14 0.76 7.80
C ARG A 301 -8.75 0.34 8.23
N ASP A 302 -8.01 1.27 8.84
CA ASP A 302 -6.60 1.14 9.20
C ASP A 302 -6.36 1.46 10.67
N SER A 303 -5.29 0.88 11.23
CA SER A 303 -4.65 1.32 12.47
C SER A 303 -3.17 0.96 12.47
N PHE A 304 -2.33 1.79 13.10
CA PHE A 304 -0.92 1.50 13.37
C PHE A 304 -0.68 0.89 14.76
N PHE A 305 -1.75 0.64 15.53
CA PHE A 305 -1.68 0.12 16.90
C PHE A 305 -1.95 -1.39 16.99
N GLY A 306 -1.56 -2.10 15.93
CA GLY A 306 -1.66 -3.56 15.91
C GLY A 306 -0.60 -4.22 16.77
N LYS A 307 -1.00 -5.26 17.50
CA LYS A 307 -0.10 -6.21 18.18
C LYS A 307 0.11 -7.40 17.27
N LEU A 308 1.36 -7.70 16.97
CA LEU A 308 1.75 -8.77 16.05
C LEU A 308 2.67 -9.78 16.72
N LYS A 309 2.39 -11.06 16.50
CA LYS A 309 3.31 -12.18 16.69
C LYS A 309 3.73 -12.71 15.32
N LEU A 310 5.04 -12.73 15.07
CA LEU A 310 5.65 -13.25 13.83
C LEU A 310 6.58 -14.40 14.15
N THR A 311 6.41 -15.52 13.46
CA THR A 311 7.35 -16.66 13.56
C THR A 311 7.75 -17.16 12.18
N ILE A 312 9.05 -17.48 12.00
CA ILE A 312 9.58 -18.22 10.84
C ILE A 312 10.26 -19.46 11.36
N ARG A 313 9.93 -20.61 10.78
CA ARG A 313 10.52 -21.91 11.14
C ARG A 313 11.04 -22.64 9.90
N ASN A 314 12.17 -23.32 10.06
CA ASN A 314 12.57 -24.32 9.08
C ASN A 314 11.81 -25.63 9.37
N ARG A 315 11.04 -26.11 8.39
CA ARG A 315 10.11 -27.25 8.53
C ARG A 315 10.83 -28.59 8.65
N SER A 316 11.93 -28.77 7.92
CA SER A 316 12.68 -30.03 7.89
C SER A 316 13.48 -30.25 9.18
N SER A 317 14.09 -29.22 9.74
CA SER A 317 14.86 -29.30 10.99
C SER A 317 14.05 -28.95 12.24
N GLY A 318 12.89 -28.36 12.12
CA GLY A 318 12.11 -27.81 13.23
C GLY A 318 12.71 -26.56 13.87
N LYS A 319 13.84 -26.04 13.34
CA LYS A 319 14.55 -24.88 13.90
C LYS A 319 13.71 -23.62 13.77
N MET A 320 13.52 -22.91 14.89
CA MET A 320 12.99 -21.55 14.88
C MET A 320 14.06 -20.60 14.33
N ILE A 321 13.70 -19.84 13.29
CA ILE A 321 14.57 -18.86 12.62
C ILE A 321 14.30 -17.48 13.19
N LEU A 322 13.03 -17.12 13.30
CA LEU A 322 12.56 -15.87 13.87
C LEU A 322 11.35 -16.15 14.76
N ASP A 323 11.34 -15.54 15.93
CA ASP A 323 10.21 -15.50 16.85
C ASP A 323 10.22 -14.14 17.54
N THR A 324 9.30 -13.25 17.13
CA THR A 324 9.29 -11.85 17.57
C THR A 324 7.89 -11.29 17.66
N THR A 325 7.77 -10.16 18.32
CA THR A 325 6.51 -9.42 18.50
C THR A 325 6.66 -7.95 18.14
N SER A 326 5.56 -7.30 17.94
CA SER A 326 5.45 -5.85 17.78
C SER A 326 4.13 -5.37 18.36
N ASP A 327 4.09 -4.16 18.87
CA ASP A 327 2.88 -3.41 19.24
C ASP A 327 2.63 -2.19 18.33
N MET A 328 3.42 -2.09 17.22
CA MET A 328 3.37 -1.03 16.22
C MET A 328 3.17 -1.61 14.81
N CYS A 329 2.28 -2.59 14.68
CA CYS A 329 1.96 -3.18 13.39
C CYS A 329 0.84 -2.40 12.71
N ALA A 330 1.04 -2.01 11.46
CA ALA A 330 -0.01 -1.46 10.63
C ALA A 330 -0.92 -2.59 10.14
N LEU A 331 -2.23 -2.41 10.31
CA LEU A 331 -3.25 -3.40 9.99
C LEU A 331 -4.40 -2.75 9.23
N GLU A 332 -4.83 -3.38 8.14
CA GLU A 332 -5.86 -2.87 7.27
C GLU A 332 -6.87 -3.96 6.87
N VAL A 333 -8.12 -3.54 6.72
CA VAL A 333 -9.16 -4.25 5.98
C VAL A 333 -9.90 -3.28 5.08
N GLY A 334 -10.22 -3.70 3.85
CA GLY A 334 -10.92 -2.83 2.93
C GLY A 334 -11.83 -3.58 1.95
N GLY A 335 -12.65 -2.80 1.23
CA GLY A 335 -13.68 -3.32 0.36
C GLY A 335 -14.79 -4.04 1.11
N GLY A 336 -15.43 -4.99 0.47
CA GLY A 336 -16.49 -5.74 1.15
C GLY A 336 -17.36 -6.55 0.20
N PRO A 337 -18.42 -7.16 0.76
CA PRO A 337 -18.93 -7.04 2.14
C PRO A 337 -18.14 -7.86 3.17
N TRP A 338 -18.05 -7.34 4.41
CA TRP A 338 -17.45 -7.97 5.57
C TRP A 338 -18.50 -8.36 6.59
N TYR A 339 -19.32 -9.39 6.28
CA TYR A 339 -20.33 -9.87 7.21
C TYR A 339 -19.80 -10.82 8.28
N ASN A 340 -18.76 -11.59 7.91
CA ASN A 340 -18.10 -12.56 8.77
C ASN A 340 -16.60 -12.52 8.54
N SER A 341 -15.85 -13.32 9.32
CA SER A 341 -14.44 -13.55 9.04
C SER A 341 -14.24 -14.10 7.62
N TRP A 342 -13.13 -13.71 7.02
CA TRP A 342 -12.72 -14.19 5.71
C TRP A 342 -11.61 -15.23 5.87
N LYS A 343 -12.06 -16.49 5.93
CA LYS A 343 -11.18 -17.62 6.07
C LYS A 343 -11.09 -18.38 4.76
N THR A 344 -9.91 -18.42 4.18
CA THR A 344 -9.65 -19.08 2.89
C THR A 344 -8.16 -19.30 2.66
N SER A 345 -7.82 -19.81 1.47
CA SER A 345 -6.45 -19.97 0.99
C SER A 345 -6.30 -19.36 -0.39
N ALA A 346 -5.11 -18.84 -0.67
CA ALA A 346 -4.78 -18.32 -2.00
C ALA A 346 -4.84 -19.43 -3.05
N ARG A 347 -5.44 -19.09 -4.20
CA ARG A 347 -5.61 -20.01 -5.32
C ARG A 347 -5.29 -19.31 -6.63
N VAL A 348 -4.19 -19.70 -7.24
CA VAL A 348 -3.83 -19.30 -8.59
C VAL A 348 -4.09 -20.48 -9.51
N GLN A 349 -4.89 -20.27 -10.56
CA GLN A 349 -5.27 -21.32 -11.49
C GLN A 349 -4.21 -21.54 -12.58
N GLU A 350 -4.19 -22.75 -13.14
CA GLU A 350 -3.43 -23.03 -14.36
C GLU A 350 -4.09 -22.32 -15.58
N PRO A 351 -3.33 -21.81 -16.55
CA PRO A 351 -1.86 -21.90 -16.70
C PRO A 351 -1.07 -20.80 -15.95
N LEU A 352 -1.72 -19.85 -15.28
CA LEU A 352 -1.07 -18.69 -14.62
C LEU A 352 -0.08 -19.15 -13.55
N LYS A 353 -0.45 -20.18 -12.78
CA LYS A 353 0.41 -20.73 -11.74
C LYS A 353 1.73 -21.26 -12.32
N SER A 354 1.67 -21.97 -13.43
CA SER A 354 2.88 -22.47 -14.12
C SER A 354 3.72 -21.35 -14.70
N LEU A 355 3.09 -20.32 -15.27
CA LEU A 355 3.79 -19.16 -15.82
C LEU A 355 4.51 -18.34 -14.74
N LEU A 356 3.89 -18.14 -13.58
CA LEU A 356 4.47 -17.39 -12.46
C LEU A 356 5.70 -18.07 -11.83
N ARG A 357 5.85 -19.39 -12.01
CA ARG A 357 7.03 -20.11 -11.55
C ARG A 357 8.30 -19.81 -12.37
N TYR A 358 8.15 -19.26 -13.55
CA TYR A 358 9.31 -18.79 -14.31
C TYR A 358 9.74 -17.44 -13.73
N SER A 359 11.00 -17.35 -13.33
CA SER A 359 11.58 -16.08 -12.94
C SER A 359 11.96 -15.30 -14.20
N ILE A 360 11.18 -14.28 -14.52
CA ILE A 360 11.49 -13.34 -15.61
C ILE A 360 11.92 -12.02 -14.98
N ASP A 361 13.15 -11.63 -15.26
CA ASP A 361 13.67 -10.30 -14.93
C ASP A 361 13.11 -9.30 -15.96
N VAL A 362 12.02 -8.66 -15.59
CA VAL A 362 11.29 -7.72 -16.45
C VAL A 362 12.14 -6.50 -16.76
N GLU A 363 12.93 -6.01 -15.79
CA GLU A 363 13.85 -4.91 -15.99
C GLU A 363 14.85 -5.21 -17.12
N ARG A 364 15.46 -6.38 -17.08
CA ARG A 364 16.41 -6.81 -18.09
C ARG A 364 15.75 -7.00 -19.46
N VAL A 365 14.50 -7.49 -19.49
CA VAL A 365 13.75 -7.65 -20.76
C VAL A 365 13.50 -6.31 -21.43
N PHE A 366 13.16 -5.27 -20.68
CA PHE A 366 12.83 -3.96 -21.22
C PHE A 366 14.03 -3.00 -21.29
N SER A 367 15.19 -3.36 -20.74
CA SER A 367 16.39 -2.49 -20.79
C SER A 367 16.78 -2.02 -22.21
N PRO A 368 16.62 -2.83 -23.31
CA PRO A 368 16.92 -2.34 -24.66
C PRO A 368 15.83 -1.40 -25.22
N VAL A 369 14.64 -1.38 -24.63
CA VAL A 369 13.47 -0.62 -25.10
C VAL A 369 12.71 0.00 -23.90
N PRO A 370 13.35 0.88 -23.12
CA PRO A 370 12.80 1.38 -21.86
C PRO A 370 11.45 2.11 -22.01
N GLN A 371 11.17 2.66 -23.19
CA GLN A 371 9.88 3.30 -23.49
C GLN A 371 8.69 2.31 -23.54
N LEU A 372 8.96 1.00 -23.66
CA LEU A 372 7.94 -0.04 -23.63
C LEU A 372 7.79 -0.73 -22.28
N LYS A 373 8.58 -0.29 -21.30
CA LYS A 373 8.54 -0.82 -19.94
C LYS A 373 7.14 -0.61 -19.33
N PRO A 374 6.52 -1.65 -18.77
CA PRO A 374 5.22 -1.53 -18.12
C PRO A 374 5.26 -0.52 -16.96
N PRO A 375 4.15 0.17 -16.68
CA PRO A 375 4.06 1.04 -15.51
C PRO A 375 4.34 0.29 -14.21
N GLY A 376 5.03 0.95 -13.28
CA GLY A 376 5.28 0.41 -11.94
C GLY A 376 6.55 -0.44 -11.81
N LEU A 377 7.27 -0.59 -12.87
CA LEU A 377 8.57 -1.29 -12.86
C LEU A 377 9.71 -0.30 -13.05
#